data_86d187b21395468d90afd2f8358188ed
#
_entry.id   86d187b21395468d90afd2f8358188ed
#
_cell.length_a   1.000
_cell.length_b   1.000
_cell.length_c   1.000
_cell.angle_alpha   90.00
_cell.angle_beta   90.00
_cell.angle_gamma   90.00
#
_symmetry.space_group_name_H-M   'P 1'
#
loop_
_entity.id
_entity.type
_entity.pdbx_description
1 polymer ?
#
loop_
_entity_poly.entity_id
_entity_poly.type
_entity_poly.pdbx_seq_one_letter_code
_entity_poly.pdbx_strand_id
1 'polypeptide(L)'
;SSAEGIMRKLVDEAGLEDAFEIDSAGILSYHQGELPDSRMRAHAARRGYNLVHRSRPVRTDDFFNFDLIIGMDDRNIDDLKDRAPSPNEYPKIRRMTDYCTQFTHADHVPDPYYGGADGFEHVLDLLEDASAGLLATCLAQDS
;
A
#
# COMPACT_ATOMS: atom_id res chain seq x y z
N SER A 1 -3.45 1.81 -4.02
CA SER A 1 -3.52 1.10 -5.30
C SER A 1 -2.14 0.90 -5.94
N SER A 2 -1.27 1.91 -5.92
CA SER A 2 0.10 1.74 -6.42
C SER A 2 0.87 0.73 -5.59
N ALA A 3 0.76 0.79 -4.28
CA ALA A 3 1.37 -0.18 -3.37
C ALA A 3 0.84 -1.59 -3.64
N GLU A 4 -0.46 -1.72 -3.88
CA GLU A 4 -1.06 -3.02 -4.21
C GLU A 4 -0.44 -3.61 -5.47
N GLY A 5 -0.33 -2.83 -6.55
CA GLY A 5 0.23 -3.29 -7.82
C GLY A 5 1.69 -3.73 -7.68
N ILE A 6 2.49 -2.97 -6.94
CA ILE A 6 3.89 -3.30 -6.69
C ILE A 6 4.01 -4.58 -5.85
N MET A 7 3.22 -4.68 -4.78
CA MET A 7 3.26 -5.86 -3.91
C MET A 7 2.83 -7.12 -4.64
N ARG A 8 1.77 -7.03 -5.47
CA ARG A 8 1.30 -8.16 -6.28
C ARG A 8 2.40 -8.66 -7.22
N LYS A 9 3.12 -7.76 -7.87
CA LYS A 9 4.21 -8.16 -8.77
C LYS A 9 5.33 -8.87 -8.03
N LEU A 10 5.73 -8.36 -6.86
CA LEU A 10 6.77 -9.01 -6.04
C LEU A 10 6.34 -10.40 -5.59
N VAL A 11 5.09 -10.55 -5.15
CA VAL A 11 4.54 -11.84 -4.72
C VAL A 11 4.48 -12.81 -5.89
N ASP A 12 4.03 -12.36 -7.07
CA ASP A 12 3.96 -13.21 -8.28
C ASP A 12 5.35 -13.65 -8.72
N GLU A 13 6.33 -12.75 -8.73
CA GLU A 13 7.71 -13.07 -9.11
C GLU A 13 8.36 -14.06 -8.14
N ALA A 14 7.93 -14.06 -6.88
CA ALA A 14 8.40 -15.00 -5.87
C ALA A 14 7.65 -16.34 -5.90
N GLY A 15 6.61 -16.46 -6.74
CA GLY A 15 5.78 -17.68 -6.81
C GLY A 15 4.89 -17.89 -5.59
N LEU A 16 4.50 -16.80 -4.91
CA LEU A 16 3.75 -16.83 -3.66
C LEU A 16 2.32 -16.31 -3.77
N GLU A 17 1.78 -16.18 -4.96
CA GLU A 17 0.46 -15.61 -5.21
C GLU A 17 -0.66 -16.31 -4.45
N ASP A 18 -0.54 -17.63 -4.20
CA ASP A 18 -1.53 -18.40 -3.45
C ASP A 18 -1.41 -18.20 -1.93
N ALA A 19 -0.29 -17.68 -1.45
CA ALA A 19 -0.03 -17.46 -0.03
C ALA A 19 -0.43 -16.08 0.47
N PHE A 20 -0.74 -15.15 -0.45
CA PHE A 20 -1.05 -13.75 -0.13
C PHE A 20 -2.38 -13.31 -0.74
N GLU A 21 -3.19 -12.65 0.08
CA GLU A 21 -4.36 -11.92 -0.38
C GLU A 21 -4.04 -10.42 -0.23
N ILE A 22 -4.01 -9.70 -1.35
CA ILE A 22 -3.61 -8.29 -1.40
C ILE A 22 -4.75 -7.47 -1.98
N ASP A 23 -5.11 -6.39 -1.28
CA ASP A 23 -6.15 -5.48 -1.74
C ASP A 23 -5.81 -4.06 -1.28
N SER A 24 -6.50 -3.08 -1.82
CA SER A 24 -6.35 -1.70 -1.39
C SER A 24 -7.70 -1.01 -1.28
N ALA A 25 -7.77 -0.01 -0.41
CA ALA A 25 -8.99 0.73 -0.14
C ALA A 25 -8.67 2.17 0.21
N GLY A 26 -9.65 3.06 0.08
CA GLY A 26 -9.52 4.47 0.41
C GLY A 26 -10.34 4.87 1.61
N ILE A 27 -9.94 5.97 2.26
CA ILE A 27 -10.69 6.54 3.37
C ILE A 27 -11.95 7.25 2.88
N LEU A 28 -11.83 7.94 1.73
CA LEU A 28 -12.94 8.70 1.15
C LEU A 28 -13.65 7.86 0.08
N SER A 29 -14.98 7.90 0.07
CA SER A 29 -15.79 7.07 -0.81
C SER A 29 -16.14 7.71 -2.15
N TYR A 30 -15.94 9.03 -2.34
CA TYR A 30 -16.39 9.72 -3.55
C TYR A 30 -15.56 9.37 -4.80
N HIS A 31 -14.41 8.71 -4.63
CA HIS A 31 -13.62 8.19 -5.75
C HIS A 31 -13.86 6.69 -6.00
N GLN A 32 -14.89 6.12 -5.38
CA GLN A 32 -15.19 4.69 -5.51
C GLN A 32 -15.39 4.31 -6.98
N GLY A 33 -14.76 3.23 -7.40
CA GLY A 33 -14.84 2.72 -8.77
C GLY A 33 -13.85 3.33 -9.74
N GLU A 34 -13.09 4.35 -9.33
CA GLU A 34 -12.08 4.98 -10.18
C GLU A 34 -10.79 4.17 -10.23
N LEU A 35 -10.13 4.20 -11.39
CA LEU A 35 -8.78 3.68 -11.54
C LEU A 35 -7.78 4.64 -10.88
N PRO A 36 -6.57 4.18 -10.56
CA PRO A 36 -5.50 5.08 -10.10
C PRO A 36 -5.23 6.22 -11.08
N ASP A 37 -4.65 7.32 -10.57
CA ASP A 37 -4.29 8.47 -11.39
C ASP A 37 -3.54 8.04 -12.66
N SER A 38 -3.94 8.59 -13.82
CA SER A 38 -3.39 8.19 -15.11
C SER A 38 -1.89 8.44 -15.23
N ARG A 39 -1.38 9.49 -14.58
CA ARG A 39 0.06 9.78 -14.56
C ARG A 39 0.82 8.75 -13.76
N MET A 40 0.31 8.38 -12.59
CA MET A 40 0.90 7.31 -11.78
C MET A 40 0.87 5.99 -12.54
N ARG A 41 -0.23 5.67 -13.22
CA ARG A 41 -0.34 4.46 -14.04
C ARG A 41 0.70 4.43 -15.15
N ALA A 42 0.94 5.57 -15.81
CA ALA A 42 1.94 5.68 -16.86
C ALA A 42 3.37 5.48 -16.32
N HIS A 43 3.69 6.12 -15.19
CA HIS A 43 5.01 5.96 -14.55
C HIS A 43 5.22 4.52 -14.08
N ALA A 44 4.22 3.92 -13.46
CA ALA A 44 4.28 2.53 -12.99
C ALA A 44 4.43 1.55 -14.15
N ALA A 45 3.73 1.77 -15.27
CA ALA A 45 3.81 0.91 -16.45
C ALA A 45 5.22 0.85 -17.02
N ARG A 46 5.98 1.95 -16.96
CA ARG A 46 7.38 1.98 -17.41
C ARG A 46 8.28 1.07 -16.59
N ARG A 47 7.88 0.77 -15.36
CA ARG A 47 8.60 -0.17 -14.48
C ARG A 47 7.98 -1.58 -14.51
N GLY A 48 6.96 -1.80 -15.33
CA GLY A 48 6.31 -3.10 -15.49
C GLY A 48 5.17 -3.37 -14.53
N TYR A 49 4.65 -2.35 -13.85
CA TYR A 49 3.50 -2.50 -12.95
C TYR A 49 2.20 -2.16 -13.67
N ASN A 50 1.18 -3.00 -13.46
CA ASN A 50 -0.15 -2.81 -14.03
C ASN A 50 -1.12 -2.42 -12.91
N LEU A 51 -1.43 -1.13 -12.81
CA LEU A 51 -2.30 -0.59 -11.78
C LEU A 51 -3.75 -0.57 -12.27
N VAL A 52 -4.49 -1.62 -12.00
CA VAL A 52 -5.86 -1.81 -12.49
C VAL A 52 -6.91 -1.86 -11.38
N HIS A 53 -6.51 -1.81 -10.11
CA HIS A 53 -7.46 -1.86 -9.00
C HIS A 53 -8.30 -0.58 -8.96
N ARG A 54 -9.63 -0.76 -8.91
CA ARG A 54 -10.55 0.36 -8.78
C ARG A 54 -10.74 0.72 -7.31
N SER A 55 -10.83 2.02 -7.04
CA SER A 55 -10.97 2.52 -5.69
C SER A 55 -12.25 1.98 -5.03
N ARG A 56 -12.13 1.57 -3.78
CA ARG A 56 -13.26 1.22 -2.91
C ARG A 56 -13.02 1.79 -1.51
N PRO A 57 -14.09 2.05 -0.72
CA PRO A 57 -13.89 2.50 0.66
C PRO A 57 -13.41 1.37 1.57
N VAL A 58 -12.72 1.75 2.65
CA VAL A 58 -12.41 0.83 3.75
C VAL A 58 -13.72 0.40 4.42
N ARG A 59 -13.83 -0.88 4.75
CA ARG A 59 -15.01 -1.47 5.42
C ARG A 59 -14.60 -2.08 6.75
N THR A 60 -15.56 -2.18 7.67
CA THR A 60 -15.35 -2.83 8.97
C THR A 60 -14.79 -4.24 8.82
N ASP A 61 -15.30 -5.01 7.86
CA ASP A 61 -14.84 -6.38 7.60
C ASP A 61 -13.35 -6.47 7.24
N ASP A 62 -12.78 -5.42 6.68
CA ASP A 62 -11.36 -5.39 6.33
C ASP A 62 -10.47 -5.61 7.56
N PHE A 63 -10.91 -5.11 8.74
CA PHE A 63 -10.15 -5.25 9.99
C PHE A 63 -10.14 -6.69 10.51
N PHE A 64 -11.03 -7.53 10.02
CA PHE A 64 -11.09 -8.96 10.38
C PHE A 64 -10.52 -9.85 9.29
N ASN A 65 -10.67 -9.45 8.03
CA ASN A 65 -10.29 -10.28 6.88
C ASN A 65 -8.79 -10.22 6.56
N PHE A 66 -8.10 -9.14 6.97
CA PHE A 66 -6.69 -8.94 6.65
C PHE A 66 -5.84 -9.00 7.91
N ASP A 67 -4.65 -9.59 7.78
CA ASP A 67 -3.68 -9.70 8.88
C ASP A 67 -2.95 -8.37 9.11
N LEU A 68 -2.73 -7.60 8.04
CA LEU A 68 -2.08 -6.29 8.08
C LEU A 68 -2.89 -5.28 7.30
N ILE A 69 -3.00 -4.08 7.86
CA ILE A 69 -3.69 -2.94 7.24
C ILE A 69 -2.69 -1.78 7.22
N ILE A 70 -2.30 -1.35 6.03
CA ILE A 70 -1.16 -0.49 5.84
C ILE A 70 -1.62 0.90 5.40
N GLY A 71 -1.21 1.93 6.15
CA GLY A 71 -1.44 3.33 5.81
C GLY A 71 -0.18 3.96 5.22
N MET A 72 -0.37 4.98 4.37
CA MET A 72 0.73 5.63 3.66
C MET A 72 1.34 6.78 4.46
N ASP A 73 0.57 7.39 5.37
CA ASP A 73 1.00 8.49 6.23
C ASP A 73 0.26 8.43 7.58
N ASP A 74 0.63 9.34 8.49
CA ASP A 74 0.04 9.36 9.83
C ASP A 74 -1.45 9.70 9.80
N ARG A 75 -1.90 10.49 8.83
CA ARG A 75 -3.33 10.79 8.66
C ARG A 75 -4.12 9.54 8.30
N ASN A 76 -3.59 8.71 7.40
CA ASN A 76 -4.21 7.42 7.08
C ASN A 76 -4.27 6.54 8.33
N ILE A 77 -3.20 6.50 9.13
CA ILE A 77 -3.15 5.71 10.35
C ILE A 77 -4.23 6.16 11.34
N ASP A 78 -4.36 7.48 11.57
CA ASP A 78 -5.37 8.03 12.48
C ASP A 78 -6.78 7.70 11.98
N ASP A 79 -7.04 7.86 10.70
CA ASP A 79 -8.34 7.55 10.09
C ASP A 79 -8.67 6.07 10.21
N LEU A 80 -7.68 5.19 10.02
CA LEU A 80 -7.88 3.75 10.16
C LEU A 80 -8.19 3.37 11.61
N LYS A 81 -7.51 3.97 12.59
CA LYS A 81 -7.80 3.74 14.01
C LYS A 81 -9.21 4.19 14.38
N ASP A 82 -9.66 5.31 13.82
CA ASP A 82 -11.02 5.81 14.06
C ASP A 82 -12.08 4.87 13.48
N ARG A 83 -11.78 4.18 12.38
CA ARG A 83 -12.71 3.26 11.72
C ARG A 83 -12.64 1.84 12.24
N ALA A 84 -11.59 1.49 12.98
CA ALA A 84 -11.44 0.15 13.54
C ALA A 84 -12.58 -0.17 14.51
N PRO A 85 -13.15 -1.39 14.46
CA PRO A 85 -14.28 -1.75 15.32
C PRO A 85 -13.93 -1.80 16.80
N SER A 86 -12.64 -2.00 17.14
CA SER A 86 -12.16 -1.96 18.51
C SER A 86 -10.67 -1.69 18.55
N PRO A 87 -10.10 -1.26 19.72
CA PRO A 87 -8.65 -1.11 19.87
C PRO A 87 -7.87 -2.41 19.70
N ASN A 88 -8.53 -3.56 19.80
CA ASN A 88 -7.88 -4.87 19.58
C ASN A 88 -7.33 -5.01 18.16
N GLU A 89 -7.83 -4.21 17.20
CA GLU A 89 -7.41 -4.25 15.81
C GLU A 89 -6.22 -3.32 15.52
N TYR A 90 -5.86 -2.42 16.44
CA TYR A 90 -4.79 -1.44 16.24
C TYR A 90 -3.43 -2.08 15.91
N PRO A 91 -3.02 -3.21 16.50
CA PRO A 91 -1.73 -3.82 16.16
C PRO A 91 -1.60 -4.24 14.69
N LYS A 92 -2.70 -4.41 13.97
CA LYS A 92 -2.69 -4.72 12.54
C LYS A 92 -2.39 -3.49 11.67
N ILE A 93 -2.57 -2.30 12.22
CA ILE A 93 -2.42 -1.04 11.49
C ILE A 93 -0.96 -0.61 11.53
N ARG A 94 -0.33 -0.51 10.36
CA ARG A 94 1.11 -0.21 10.21
C ARG A 94 1.32 0.86 9.15
N ARG A 95 2.43 1.59 9.24
CA ARG A 95 2.83 2.52 8.19
C ARG A 95 3.64 1.79 7.13
N MET A 96 3.39 2.11 5.86
CA MET A 96 4.13 1.53 4.74
C MET A 96 5.63 1.80 4.88
N THR A 97 6.01 3.02 5.23
CA THR A 97 7.41 3.43 5.36
C THR A 97 8.17 2.72 6.49
N ASP A 98 7.48 2.11 7.45
CA ASP A 98 8.13 1.31 8.50
C ASP A 98 8.85 0.08 7.92
N TYR A 99 8.50 -0.33 6.71
CA TYR A 99 9.12 -1.47 6.03
C TYR A 99 10.27 -1.08 5.09
N CYS A 100 10.56 0.20 4.97
CA CYS A 100 11.69 0.68 4.15
C CYS A 100 13.02 0.25 4.75
N THR A 101 13.92 -0.25 3.89
CA THR A 101 15.28 -0.63 4.27
C THR A 101 16.33 0.32 3.72
N GLN A 102 16.04 1.00 2.61
CA GLN A 102 16.92 1.99 1.98
C GLN A 102 16.53 3.41 2.38
N PHE A 103 15.24 3.74 2.34
CA PHE A 103 14.73 5.06 2.72
C PHE A 103 14.32 5.07 4.20
N THR A 104 15.26 4.76 5.09
CA THR A 104 15.00 4.54 6.52
C THR A 104 14.52 5.78 7.28
N HIS A 105 14.73 6.97 6.72
CA HIS A 105 14.27 8.22 7.34
C HIS A 105 12.89 8.67 6.82
N ALA A 106 12.32 7.96 5.86
CA ALA A 106 10.99 8.28 5.36
C ALA A 106 9.94 7.94 6.42
N ASP A 107 9.04 8.88 6.70
CA ASP A 107 7.95 8.70 7.67
C ASP A 107 6.57 8.65 7.02
N HIS A 108 6.49 8.94 5.72
CA HIS A 108 5.24 8.85 4.96
C HIS A 108 5.54 8.65 3.48
N VAL A 109 4.53 8.16 2.74
CA VAL A 109 4.55 8.14 1.28
C VAL A 109 3.84 9.42 0.81
N PRO A 110 4.57 10.37 0.20
CA PRO A 110 3.97 11.65 -0.17
C PRO A 110 2.97 11.52 -1.31
N ASP A 111 2.06 12.49 -1.41
CA ASP A 111 1.19 12.64 -2.55
C ASP A 111 2.02 13.15 -3.73
N PRO A 112 2.09 12.42 -4.85
CA PRO A 112 2.92 12.81 -5.98
C PRO A 112 2.37 13.99 -6.78
N TYR A 113 1.17 14.44 -6.48
CA TYR A 113 0.43 15.45 -7.25
C TYR A 113 1.21 16.76 -7.44
N TYR A 114 2.01 17.14 -6.45
CA TYR A 114 2.70 18.43 -6.43
C TYR A 114 4.17 18.34 -6.86
N GLY A 115 4.67 17.14 -7.12
CA GLY A 115 6.07 16.93 -7.43
C GLY A 115 6.41 16.71 -8.90
N GLY A 116 5.43 16.77 -9.80
CA GLY A 116 5.65 16.47 -11.21
C GLY A 116 6.15 15.05 -11.44
N ALA A 117 6.91 14.83 -12.53
CA ALA A 117 7.42 13.50 -12.86
C ALA A 117 8.31 12.92 -11.77
N ASP A 118 9.17 13.76 -11.16
CA ASP A 118 10.07 13.31 -10.08
C ASP A 118 9.30 12.87 -8.84
N GLY A 119 8.15 13.50 -8.58
CA GLY A 119 7.29 13.11 -7.47
C GLY A 119 6.71 11.71 -7.65
N PHE A 120 6.25 11.39 -8.85
CA PHE A 120 5.74 10.04 -9.15
C PHE A 120 6.83 8.99 -9.05
N GLU A 121 8.01 9.26 -9.59
CA GLU A 121 9.15 8.34 -9.53
C GLU A 121 9.63 8.13 -8.09
N HIS A 122 9.66 9.18 -7.27
CA HIS A 122 10.05 9.08 -5.86
C HIS A 122 9.06 8.21 -5.07
N VAL A 123 7.76 8.36 -5.29
CA VAL A 123 6.74 7.53 -4.66
C VAL A 123 6.94 6.06 -5.04
N LEU A 124 7.21 5.78 -6.32
CA LEU A 124 7.48 4.41 -6.76
C LEU A 124 8.74 3.84 -6.11
N ASP A 125 9.80 4.64 -5.97
CA ASP A 125 11.02 4.20 -5.27
C ASP A 125 10.73 3.82 -3.82
N LEU A 126 9.98 4.65 -3.11
CA LEU A 126 9.59 4.38 -1.72
C LEU A 126 8.74 3.11 -1.62
N LEU A 127 7.76 2.97 -2.50
CA LEU A 127 6.86 1.81 -2.47
C LEU A 127 7.57 0.51 -2.85
N GLU A 128 8.52 0.56 -3.77
CA GLU A 128 9.33 -0.61 -4.12
C GLU A 128 10.18 -1.07 -2.93
N ASP A 129 10.84 -0.14 -2.25
CA ASP A 129 11.64 -0.43 -1.06
C ASP A 129 10.76 -0.99 0.07
N ALA A 130 9.67 -0.30 0.38
CA ALA A 130 8.77 -0.71 1.46
C ALA A 130 8.09 -2.04 1.15
N SER A 131 7.67 -2.28 -0.09
CA SER A 131 7.03 -3.53 -0.48
C SER A 131 7.98 -4.72 -0.36
N ALA A 132 9.24 -4.55 -0.76
CA ALA A 132 10.25 -5.59 -0.60
C ALA A 132 10.49 -5.90 0.89
N GLY A 133 10.59 -4.87 1.72
CA GLY A 133 10.73 -5.03 3.18
C GLY A 133 9.52 -5.67 3.83
N LEU A 134 8.32 -5.32 3.39
CA LEU A 134 7.07 -5.91 3.87
C LEU A 134 7.01 -7.39 3.52
N LEU A 135 7.33 -7.77 2.29
CA LEU A 135 7.34 -9.16 1.87
C LEU A 135 8.35 -9.97 2.70
N ALA A 136 9.56 -9.44 2.89
CA ALA A 136 10.59 -10.10 3.70
C ALA A 136 10.11 -10.30 5.15
N THR A 137 9.44 -9.31 5.72
CA THR A 137 8.89 -9.38 7.08
C THR A 137 7.81 -10.45 7.19
N CYS A 138 6.90 -10.51 6.23
CA CYS A 138 5.85 -11.53 6.21
C CYS A 138 6.44 -12.94 6.10
N LEU A 139 7.44 -13.14 5.25
CA LEU A 139 8.10 -14.44 5.08
C LEU A 139 8.85 -14.86 6.35
N ALA A 140 9.48 -13.91 7.05
CA ALA A 140 10.20 -14.20 8.30
C ALA A 140 9.24 -14.62 9.42
N GLN A 141 8.02 -14.10 9.45
CA GLN A 141 7.02 -14.46 10.45
C GLN A 141 6.45 -15.88 10.26
N ASP A 142 6.45 -16.36 9.02
CA ASP A 142 5.90 -17.67 8.66
C ASP A 142 6.92 -18.80 8.82
N SER A 143 8.16 -18.47 9.12
CA SER A 143 9.24 -19.48 9.22
C SER A 143 9.46 -20.01 10.64
#